data_384590a758446a5dfca33e682bb45a04
#
_entry.id   384590a758446a5dfca33e682bb45a04
#
_cell.length_a   1.000
_cell.length_b   1.000
_cell.length_c   1.000
_cell.angle_alpha   90.00
_cell.angle_beta   90.00
_cell.angle_gamma   90.00
#
_symmetry.space_group_name_H-M   'P 1'
#
loop_
_entity.id
_entity.type
_entity.pdbx_description
1 polymer ?
#
loop_
_entity_poly.entity_id
_entity_poly.type
_entity_poly.pdbx_seq_one_letter_code
_entity_poly.pdbx_strand_id
1 'polypeptide(L)'
;MDSSRPLPANDVIRQLFERKSVRAFTDEPVTREEELQILEAAIQAPTAGNEQLYSIVVVRDQTKKEALAASCDNQPFIAKAPLVLAFCADVRRWYRGFCLAGASPREPGVGDFLLAVEDTMIAAQNSVVAAQSLGIGSCYIGDILERCEEQARILSCPRWVVPVSVVVYGRPAAGQVRRAKPRRWSVESVVFEDAYDEPADSEVVELLGAKQVDLAAFCARKWNSGFSREMTSSVARILKGFASEA
;
A
#
# COMPACT_ATOMS: atom_id res chain seq x y z
N MET A 1 -26.95 6.44 -4.73
CA MET A 1 -26.43 6.31 -3.35
C MET A 1 -27.35 5.35 -2.63
N ASP A 2 -26.83 4.33 -2.02
CA ASP A 2 -27.62 3.39 -1.22
C ASP A 2 -28.14 4.14 0.01
N SER A 3 -29.45 4.28 0.12
CA SER A 3 -30.13 5.05 1.19
C SER A 3 -30.03 4.40 2.57
N SER A 4 -29.46 3.19 2.66
CA SER A 4 -29.29 2.43 3.92
C SER A 4 -27.99 2.74 4.67
N ARG A 5 -27.04 3.45 4.05
CA ARG A 5 -25.77 3.77 4.73
C ARG A 5 -25.93 5.00 5.64
N PRO A 6 -25.50 4.92 6.90
CA PRO A 6 -25.50 6.09 7.77
C PRO A 6 -24.62 7.20 7.20
N LEU A 7 -25.04 8.44 7.37
CA LEU A 7 -24.22 9.60 7.01
C LEU A 7 -22.95 9.62 7.86
N PRO A 8 -21.80 10.05 7.30
CA PRO A 8 -20.57 10.17 8.05
C PRO A 8 -20.72 11.09 9.26
N ALA A 9 -20.40 10.57 10.46
CA ALA A 9 -20.60 11.28 11.73
C ALA A 9 -19.63 12.46 11.95
N ASN A 10 -18.49 12.47 11.25
CA ASN A 10 -17.47 13.51 11.33
C ASN A 10 -16.62 13.58 10.07
N ASP A 11 -15.73 14.57 10.02
CA ASP A 11 -14.89 14.84 8.86
C ASP A 11 -13.93 13.69 8.51
N VAL A 12 -13.38 12.98 9.50
CA VAL A 12 -12.48 11.86 9.27
C VAL A 12 -13.22 10.72 8.57
N ILE A 13 -14.39 10.35 9.05
CA ILE A 13 -15.22 9.31 8.45
C ILE A 13 -15.65 9.75 7.03
N ARG A 14 -16.05 11.01 6.85
CA ARG A 14 -16.41 11.54 5.55
C ARG A 14 -15.27 11.40 4.54
N GLN A 15 -14.05 11.75 4.92
CA GLN A 15 -12.87 11.63 4.05
C GLN A 15 -12.57 10.18 3.66
N LEU A 16 -12.71 9.23 4.57
CA LEU A 16 -12.57 7.79 4.28
C LEU A 16 -13.61 7.33 3.24
N PHE A 17 -14.85 7.84 3.33
CA PHE A 17 -15.91 7.55 2.36
C PHE A 17 -15.64 8.20 0.99
N GLU A 18 -15.11 9.41 0.94
CA GLU A 18 -14.86 10.17 -0.28
C GLU A 18 -13.57 9.76 -0.99
N ARG A 19 -12.56 9.33 -0.23
CA ARG A 19 -11.24 8.98 -0.73
C ARG A 19 -11.31 7.96 -1.87
N LYS A 20 -10.61 8.25 -2.95
CA LYS A 20 -10.43 7.38 -4.12
C LYS A 20 -9.01 7.48 -4.64
N SER A 21 -8.55 6.48 -5.41
CA SER A 21 -7.22 6.52 -6.03
C SER A 21 -7.14 7.59 -7.10
N VAL A 22 -6.14 8.46 -7.03
CA VAL A 22 -5.86 9.55 -7.96
C VAL A 22 -4.59 9.22 -8.73
N ARG A 23 -4.65 9.28 -10.07
CA ARG A 23 -3.54 8.93 -10.99
C ARG A 23 -3.24 10.01 -12.03
N ALA A 24 -3.92 11.16 -11.94
CA ALA A 24 -3.60 12.34 -12.72
C ALA A 24 -3.65 13.56 -11.78
N PHE A 25 -2.59 14.31 -11.80
CA PHE A 25 -2.35 15.43 -10.90
C PHE A 25 -2.30 16.73 -11.67
N THR A 26 -2.51 17.85 -11.00
CA THR A 26 -2.18 19.19 -11.49
C THR A 26 -0.69 19.43 -11.32
N ASP A 27 -0.20 20.52 -11.88
CA ASP A 27 1.20 20.97 -11.72
C ASP A 27 1.47 21.64 -10.35
N GLU A 28 0.43 21.79 -9.52
CA GLU A 28 0.56 22.36 -8.19
C GLU A 28 1.37 21.40 -7.29
N PRO A 29 2.48 21.87 -6.71
CA PRO A 29 3.34 21.02 -5.90
C PRO A 29 2.67 20.67 -4.57
N VAL A 30 3.10 19.57 -3.98
CA VAL A 30 2.95 19.30 -2.54
C VAL A 30 4.04 20.11 -1.85
N THR A 31 3.65 21.03 -0.98
CA THR A 31 4.61 21.88 -0.27
C THR A 31 5.43 21.07 0.73
N ARG A 32 6.57 21.59 1.16
CA ARG A 32 7.40 20.92 2.18
C ARG A 32 6.67 20.79 3.52
N GLU A 33 5.84 21.75 3.88
CA GLU A 33 5.03 21.70 5.08
C GLU A 33 3.98 20.60 5.02
N GLU A 34 3.25 20.49 3.91
CA GLU A 34 2.27 19.41 3.70
C GLU A 34 2.94 18.04 3.68
N GLU A 35 4.10 17.92 3.03
CA GLU A 35 4.89 16.68 3.06
C GLU A 35 5.25 16.27 4.49
N LEU A 36 5.71 17.22 5.31
CA LEU A 36 6.04 16.95 6.71
C LEU A 36 4.81 16.52 7.50
N GLN A 37 3.68 17.20 7.35
CA GLN A 37 2.42 16.80 8.01
C GLN A 37 1.99 15.39 7.62
N ILE A 38 2.14 15.01 6.33
CA ILE A 38 1.84 13.66 5.85
C ILE A 38 2.78 12.63 6.49
N LEU A 39 4.07 12.93 6.56
CA LEU A 39 5.07 12.03 7.17
C LEU A 39 4.89 11.92 8.69
N GLU A 40 4.65 13.02 9.39
CA GLU A 40 4.38 13.02 10.82
C GLU A 40 3.11 12.23 11.16
N ALA A 41 2.06 12.36 10.37
CA ALA A 41 0.85 11.55 10.54
C ALA A 41 1.14 10.05 10.29
N ALA A 42 1.99 9.71 9.33
CA ALA A 42 2.39 8.32 9.11
C ALA A 42 3.05 7.71 10.34
N ILE A 43 3.97 8.41 10.99
CA ILE A 43 4.69 7.90 12.16
C ILE A 43 3.85 7.84 13.44
N GLN A 44 2.64 8.44 13.46
CA GLN A 44 1.67 8.26 14.56
C GLN A 44 0.90 6.93 14.47
N ALA A 45 1.16 6.11 13.46
CA ALA A 45 0.56 4.79 13.33
C ALA A 45 0.90 3.90 14.54
N PRO A 46 -0.07 3.14 15.07
CA PRO A 46 0.25 2.10 16.05
C PRO A 46 1.11 1.02 15.39
N THR A 47 1.99 0.40 16.18
CA THR A 47 2.89 -0.65 15.70
C THR A 47 3.04 -1.75 16.74
N ALA A 48 3.40 -2.95 16.29
CA ALA A 48 3.68 -4.08 17.16
C ALA A 48 4.80 -3.72 18.15
N GLY A 49 4.54 -3.86 19.45
CA GLY A 49 5.52 -3.59 20.50
C GLY A 49 6.13 -2.18 20.48
N ASN A 50 5.53 -1.22 19.76
CA ASN A 50 6.11 0.11 19.48
C ASN A 50 7.48 0.05 18.77
N GLU A 51 7.73 -1.01 18.00
CA GLU A 51 9.01 -1.21 17.31
C GLU A 51 9.14 -0.36 16.05
N GLN A 52 8.01 0.05 15.44
CA GLN A 52 7.99 0.83 14.20
C GLN A 52 8.84 0.14 13.12
N LEU A 53 8.47 -1.09 12.79
CA LEU A 53 9.21 -1.98 11.87
C LEU A 53 9.11 -1.53 10.41
N TYR A 54 9.28 -0.23 10.16
CA TYR A 54 9.22 0.34 8.81
C TYR A 54 10.22 1.47 8.61
N SER A 55 10.52 1.72 7.36
CA SER A 55 11.22 2.92 6.86
C SER A 55 10.44 3.54 5.71
N ILE A 56 10.48 4.87 5.61
CA ILE A 56 9.84 5.61 4.52
C ILE A 56 10.92 6.28 3.69
N VAL A 57 10.98 5.97 2.40
CA VAL A 57 11.90 6.61 1.45
C VAL A 57 11.13 7.65 0.65
N VAL A 58 11.51 8.91 0.78
CA VAL A 58 10.99 9.99 -0.08
C VAL A 58 11.78 9.98 -1.39
N VAL A 59 11.12 9.59 -2.49
CA VAL A 59 11.78 9.47 -3.80
C VAL A 59 11.68 10.81 -4.53
N ARG A 60 12.78 11.55 -4.54
CA ARG A 60 12.88 12.88 -5.20
C ARG A 60 13.57 12.82 -6.56
N ASP A 61 14.54 11.93 -6.69
CA ASP A 61 15.31 11.76 -7.92
C ASP A 61 14.38 11.33 -9.07
N GLN A 62 14.35 12.13 -10.14
CA GLN A 62 13.47 11.89 -11.29
C GLN A 62 13.81 10.58 -11.99
N THR A 63 15.09 10.22 -12.09
CA THR A 63 15.53 8.95 -12.70
C THR A 63 15.01 7.76 -11.91
N LYS A 64 15.04 7.85 -10.57
CA LYS A 64 14.45 6.81 -9.72
C LYS A 64 12.92 6.72 -9.85
N LYS A 65 12.21 7.86 -9.95
CA LYS A 65 10.77 7.87 -10.21
C LYS A 65 10.42 7.22 -11.55
N GLU A 66 11.20 7.48 -12.58
CA GLU A 66 11.04 6.89 -13.91
C GLU A 66 11.33 5.37 -13.89
N ALA A 67 12.39 4.97 -13.20
CA ALA A 67 12.71 3.55 -12.99
C ALA A 67 11.57 2.81 -12.24
N LEU A 68 11.02 3.41 -11.18
CA LEU A 68 9.86 2.86 -10.47
C LEU A 68 8.62 2.81 -11.38
N ALA A 69 8.38 3.84 -12.19
CA ALA A 69 7.26 3.83 -13.12
C ALA A 69 7.37 2.70 -14.15
N ALA A 70 8.58 2.45 -14.66
CA ALA A 70 8.86 1.39 -15.62
C ALA A 70 8.74 0.00 -14.97
N SER A 71 9.32 -0.20 -13.79
CA SER A 71 9.34 -1.50 -13.09
C SER A 71 7.99 -1.86 -12.45
N CYS A 72 7.13 -0.87 -12.19
CA CYS A 72 5.76 -1.05 -11.69
C CYS A 72 4.75 -1.02 -12.84
N ASP A 73 4.82 -1.96 -13.77
CA ASP A 73 3.88 -2.16 -14.90
C ASP A 73 3.72 -0.94 -15.83
N ASN A 74 4.84 -0.22 -16.09
CA ASN A 74 4.85 0.95 -16.97
C ASN A 74 3.78 2.01 -16.62
N GLN A 75 3.69 2.41 -15.37
CA GLN A 75 2.71 3.38 -14.88
C GLN A 75 3.30 4.82 -14.83
N PRO A 76 3.22 5.60 -15.90
CA PRO A 76 3.92 6.90 -16.03
C PRO A 76 3.47 7.94 -15.02
N PHE A 77 2.29 7.79 -14.39
CA PHE A 77 1.84 8.72 -13.38
C PHE A 77 2.67 8.66 -12.09
N ILE A 78 3.43 7.58 -11.86
CA ILE A 78 4.39 7.48 -10.74
C ILE A 78 5.50 8.48 -10.92
N ALA A 79 6.10 8.55 -12.12
CA ALA A 79 7.16 9.50 -12.46
C ALA A 79 6.68 10.96 -12.43
N LYS A 80 5.39 11.19 -12.73
CA LYS A 80 4.78 12.53 -12.77
C LYS A 80 4.24 13.02 -11.44
N ALA A 81 4.17 12.15 -10.41
CA ALA A 81 3.60 12.52 -9.13
C ALA A 81 4.47 13.57 -8.41
N PRO A 82 3.87 14.64 -7.87
CA PRO A 82 4.58 15.66 -7.08
C PRO A 82 5.33 15.07 -5.89
N LEU A 83 4.73 14.11 -5.16
CA LEU A 83 5.35 13.42 -4.05
C LEU A 83 5.23 11.91 -4.23
N VAL A 84 6.33 11.18 -4.03
CA VAL A 84 6.42 9.72 -4.10
C VAL A 84 7.06 9.22 -2.82
N LEU A 85 6.34 8.40 -2.07
CA LEU A 85 6.81 7.76 -0.84
C LEU A 85 6.85 6.23 -1.05
N ALA A 86 8.02 5.63 -0.84
CA ALA A 86 8.14 4.18 -0.77
C ALA A 86 8.15 3.74 0.71
N PHE A 87 7.20 2.91 1.06
CA PHE A 87 7.04 2.34 2.39
C PHE A 87 7.69 0.97 2.41
N CYS A 88 8.67 0.80 3.28
CA CYS A 88 9.49 -0.40 3.37
C CYS A 88 9.30 -1.08 4.72
N ALA A 89 8.99 -2.37 4.72
CA ALA A 89 9.13 -3.23 5.90
C ALA A 89 10.61 -3.29 6.28
N ASP A 90 10.98 -2.94 7.51
CA ASP A 90 12.34 -2.79 7.97
C ASP A 90 12.54 -3.41 9.36
N VAL A 91 12.94 -4.66 9.38
CA VAL A 91 13.35 -5.36 10.62
C VAL A 91 14.85 -5.25 10.89
N ARG A 92 15.60 -4.76 9.89
CA ARG A 92 17.06 -4.64 9.97
C ARG A 92 17.54 -3.69 11.06
N ARG A 93 16.79 -2.60 11.28
CA ARG A 93 17.16 -1.57 12.28
C ARG A 93 17.26 -2.16 13.67
N TRP A 94 16.26 -2.92 14.09
CA TRP A 94 16.25 -3.57 15.40
C TRP A 94 17.29 -4.67 15.50
N TYR A 95 17.38 -5.55 14.51
CA TYR A 95 18.39 -6.60 14.48
C TYR A 95 19.81 -6.02 14.67
N ARG A 96 20.14 -4.97 13.89
CA ARG A 96 21.43 -4.28 14.05
C ARG A 96 21.59 -3.64 15.42
N GLY A 97 20.55 -3.00 15.93
CA GLY A 97 20.55 -2.37 17.25
C GLY A 97 20.89 -3.38 18.35
N PHE A 98 20.24 -4.54 18.32
CA PHE A 98 20.51 -5.62 19.27
C PHE A 98 21.95 -6.13 19.18
N CYS A 99 22.45 -6.40 17.98
CA CYS A 99 23.83 -6.80 17.78
C CYS A 99 24.83 -5.74 18.31
N LEU A 100 24.60 -4.48 18.03
CA LEU A 100 25.46 -3.37 18.50
C LEU A 100 25.40 -3.20 20.03
N ALA A 101 24.28 -3.54 20.66
CA ALA A 101 24.12 -3.56 22.11
C ALA A 101 24.74 -4.80 22.79
N GLY A 102 25.36 -5.69 22.02
CA GLY A 102 25.97 -6.92 22.55
C GLY A 102 24.98 -8.06 22.80
N ALA A 103 23.72 -7.92 22.37
CA ALA A 103 22.76 -9.01 22.38
C ALA A 103 23.04 -10.00 21.24
N SER A 104 22.50 -11.22 21.36
CA SER A 104 22.60 -12.26 20.34
C SER A 104 21.21 -12.57 19.78
N PRO A 105 20.62 -11.68 18.95
CA PRO A 105 19.30 -11.93 18.40
C PRO A 105 19.35 -13.07 17.40
N ARG A 106 18.26 -13.87 17.32
CA ARG A 106 18.04 -14.73 16.16
C ARG A 106 17.94 -13.91 14.88
N GLU A 107 18.22 -14.48 13.73
CA GLU A 107 17.94 -13.81 12.46
C GLU A 107 16.44 -13.55 12.29
N PRO A 108 16.05 -12.43 11.63
CA PRO A 108 14.68 -12.14 11.31
C PRO A 108 14.07 -13.25 10.45
N GLY A 109 12.86 -13.70 10.84
CA GLY A 109 12.10 -14.71 10.14
C GLY A 109 10.89 -14.15 9.42
N VAL A 110 10.13 -15.06 8.77
CA VAL A 110 8.91 -14.70 8.00
C VAL A 110 7.87 -14.02 8.90
N GLY A 111 7.74 -14.43 10.17
CA GLY A 111 6.82 -13.79 11.12
C GLY A 111 7.18 -12.32 11.38
N ASP A 112 8.47 -12.01 11.56
CA ASP A 112 8.93 -10.63 11.75
C ASP A 112 8.67 -9.79 10.49
N PHE A 113 8.85 -10.38 9.30
CA PHE A 113 8.53 -9.70 8.05
C PHE A 113 7.04 -9.38 7.92
N LEU A 114 6.14 -10.31 8.27
CA LEU A 114 4.70 -10.06 8.22
C LEU A 114 4.28 -8.96 9.20
N LEU A 115 4.78 -8.96 10.43
CA LEU A 115 4.56 -7.87 11.39
C LEU A 115 5.05 -6.52 10.84
N ALA A 116 6.23 -6.52 10.21
CA ALA A 116 6.78 -5.31 9.59
C ALA A 116 5.93 -4.83 8.40
N VAL A 117 5.34 -5.74 7.63
CA VAL A 117 4.39 -5.39 6.54
C VAL A 117 3.13 -4.75 7.12
N GLU A 118 2.57 -5.29 8.20
CA GLU A 118 1.39 -4.73 8.88
C GLU A 118 1.68 -3.32 9.39
N ASP A 119 2.74 -3.12 10.16
CA ASP A 119 3.18 -1.81 10.65
C ASP A 119 3.34 -0.81 9.49
N THR A 120 4.00 -1.24 8.43
CA THR A 120 4.25 -0.42 7.23
C THR A 120 2.96 0.03 6.56
N MET A 121 1.98 -0.87 6.41
CA MET A 121 0.73 -0.56 5.74
C MET A 121 -0.19 0.32 6.59
N ILE A 122 -0.14 0.19 7.93
CA ILE A 122 -0.87 1.07 8.84
C ILE A 122 -0.29 2.49 8.75
N ALA A 123 1.04 2.64 8.76
CA ALA A 123 1.71 3.93 8.59
C ALA A 123 1.39 4.56 7.21
N ALA A 124 1.41 3.76 6.15
CA ALA A 124 1.04 4.21 4.81
C ALA A 124 -0.44 4.69 4.77
N GLN A 125 -1.36 4.00 5.44
CA GLN A 125 -2.77 4.42 5.49
C GLN A 125 -2.95 5.73 6.27
N ASN A 126 -2.25 5.95 7.38
CA ASN A 126 -2.27 7.23 8.09
C ASN A 126 -1.82 8.38 7.19
N SER A 127 -0.73 8.19 6.42
CA SER A 127 -0.26 9.20 5.46
C SER A 127 -1.30 9.55 4.40
N VAL A 128 -2.06 8.54 3.93
CA VAL A 128 -3.13 8.71 2.93
C VAL A 128 -4.32 9.48 3.50
N VAL A 129 -4.68 9.24 4.77
CA VAL A 129 -5.75 9.99 5.45
C VAL A 129 -5.32 11.45 5.65
N ALA A 130 -4.09 11.69 6.10
CA ALA A 130 -3.54 13.02 6.25
C ALA A 130 -3.51 13.78 4.91
N ALA A 131 -3.00 13.16 3.84
CA ALA A 131 -3.00 13.76 2.52
C ALA A 131 -4.42 14.13 2.05
N GLN A 132 -5.40 13.24 2.25
CA GLN A 132 -6.79 13.50 1.91
C GLN A 132 -7.35 14.72 2.66
N SER A 133 -7.00 14.91 3.93
CA SER A 133 -7.44 16.06 4.73
C SER A 133 -6.87 17.38 4.24
N LEU A 134 -5.71 17.34 3.58
CA LEU A 134 -5.07 18.49 2.94
C LEU A 134 -5.52 18.71 1.49
N GLY A 135 -6.53 17.96 1.00
CA GLY A 135 -6.99 18.01 -0.39
C GLY A 135 -6.01 17.38 -1.39
N ILE A 136 -5.03 16.62 -0.91
CA ILE A 136 -4.04 15.91 -1.72
C ILE A 136 -4.54 14.50 -1.99
N GLY A 137 -4.72 14.17 -3.27
CA GLY A 137 -5.10 12.84 -3.73
C GLY A 137 -3.91 11.86 -3.67
N SER A 138 -4.21 10.58 -3.55
CA SER A 138 -3.17 9.54 -3.47
C SER A 138 -3.54 8.29 -4.26
N CYS A 139 -2.53 7.47 -4.61
CA CYS A 139 -2.72 6.14 -5.14
C CYS A 139 -1.65 5.18 -4.60
N TYR A 140 -2.09 4.04 -4.08
CA TYR A 140 -1.22 2.91 -3.75
C TYR A 140 -0.76 2.20 -5.02
N ILE A 141 0.52 1.82 -5.04
CA ILE A 141 1.17 1.03 -6.08
C ILE A 141 1.66 -0.26 -5.44
N GLY A 142 0.87 -1.32 -5.63
CA GLY A 142 1.21 -2.67 -5.15
C GLY A 142 2.21 -3.38 -6.04
N ASP A 143 2.36 -2.93 -7.28
CA ASP A 143 3.30 -3.44 -8.28
C ASP A 143 4.78 -3.33 -7.83
N ILE A 144 5.06 -2.60 -6.77
CA ILE A 144 6.37 -2.56 -6.13
C ILE A 144 6.82 -3.94 -5.60
N LEU A 145 5.89 -4.85 -5.38
CA LEU A 145 6.18 -6.22 -4.95
C LEU A 145 6.61 -7.13 -6.11
N GLU A 146 6.45 -6.69 -7.37
CA GLU A 146 7.06 -7.38 -8.49
C GLU A 146 8.56 -7.10 -8.55
N ARG A 147 9.31 -8.02 -9.17
CA ARG A 147 10.75 -7.80 -9.45
C ARG A 147 11.53 -7.31 -8.24
N CYS A 148 11.36 -7.98 -7.10
CA CYS A 148 11.83 -7.50 -5.79
C CYS A 148 13.30 -7.07 -5.77
N GLU A 149 14.18 -7.74 -6.52
CA GLU A 149 15.61 -7.39 -6.61
C GLU A 149 15.82 -6.06 -7.32
N GLU A 150 15.04 -5.79 -8.38
CA GLU A 150 15.09 -4.51 -9.12
C GLU A 150 14.60 -3.37 -8.24
N GLN A 151 13.50 -3.56 -7.53
CA GLN A 151 12.93 -2.57 -6.62
C GLN A 151 13.89 -2.25 -5.48
N ALA A 152 14.48 -3.28 -4.86
CA ALA A 152 15.48 -3.12 -3.82
C ALA A 152 16.71 -2.34 -4.32
N ARG A 153 17.17 -2.59 -5.56
CA ARG A 153 18.28 -1.88 -6.18
C ARG A 153 17.94 -0.40 -6.44
N ILE A 154 16.77 -0.09 -7.01
CA ILE A 154 16.33 1.29 -7.28
C ILE A 154 16.31 2.11 -5.98
N LEU A 155 15.78 1.53 -4.91
CA LEU A 155 15.64 2.18 -3.60
C LEU A 155 16.85 2.01 -2.68
N SER A 156 17.88 1.24 -3.11
CA SER A 156 19.08 0.91 -2.34
C SER A 156 18.75 0.24 -1.00
N CYS A 157 17.75 -0.65 -1.00
CA CYS A 157 17.33 -1.40 0.18
C CYS A 157 18.33 -2.52 0.48
N PRO A 158 18.88 -2.59 1.71
CA PRO A 158 19.74 -3.70 2.14
C PRO A 158 18.91 -4.94 2.51
N ARG A 159 19.58 -6.06 2.81
CA ARG A 159 18.90 -7.26 3.35
C ARG A 159 17.99 -6.90 4.51
N TRP A 160 16.78 -7.48 4.55
CA TRP A 160 15.72 -7.27 5.54
C TRP A 160 15.09 -5.87 5.56
N VAL A 161 15.28 -5.10 4.50
CA VAL A 161 14.49 -3.91 4.18
C VAL A 161 13.81 -4.15 2.84
N VAL A 162 12.49 -4.25 2.84
CA VAL A 162 11.70 -4.63 1.65
C VAL A 162 10.67 -3.56 1.35
N PRO A 163 10.70 -2.93 0.16
CA PRO A 163 9.63 -2.02 -0.24
C PRO A 163 8.35 -2.81 -0.48
N VAL A 164 7.31 -2.52 0.31
CA VAL A 164 6.03 -3.26 0.27
C VAL A 164 4.90 -2.45 -0.34
N SER A 165 5.05 -1.14 -0.39
CA SER A 165 4.10 -0.26 -1.08
C SER A 165 4.79 1.03 -1.51
N VAL A 166 4.42 1.54 -2.69
CA VAL A 166 4.67 2.93 -3.06
C VAL A 166 3.34 3.67 -3.03
N VAL A 167 3.33 4.86 -2.46
CA VAL A 167 2.18 5.75 -2.53
C VAL A 167 2.59 7.04 -3.22
N VAL A 168 1.83 7.43 -4.22
CA VAL A 168 2.00 8.68 -4.95
C VAL A 168 0.96 9.69 -4.51
N TYR A 169 1.34 10.97 -4.45
CA TYR A 169 0.50 12.05 -3.96
C TYR A 169 0.57 13.26 -4.87
N GLY A 170 -0.52 14.01 -4.95
CA GLY A 170 -0.61 15.27 -5.67
C GLY A 170 -2.03 15.83 -5.71
N ARG A 171 -2.19 17.08 -6.11
CA ARG A 171 -3.50 17.70 -6.29
C ARG A 171 -4.24 17.02 -7.43
N PRO A 172 -5.48 16.53 -7.22
CA PRO A 172 -6.21 15.81 -8.26
C PRO A 172 -6.55 16.72 -9.45
N ALA A 173 -6.23 16.29 -10.67
CA ALA A 173 -6.71 16.95 -11.88
C ALA A 173 -8.25 16.89 -11.96
N ALA A 174 -8.88 17.86 -12.63
CA ALA A 174 -10.32 18.02 -12.70
C ALA A 174 -11.09 16.75 -13.11
N GLY A 175 -10.52 15.95 -14.03
CA GLY A 175 -11.10 14.66 -14.42
C GLY A 175 -11.12 13.63 -13.29
N GLN A 176 -10.11 13.66 -12.41
CA GLN A 176 -10.05 12.78 -11.23
C GLN A 176 -11.07 13.20 -10.17
N VAL A 177 -11.26 14.50 -9.98
CA VAL A 177 -12.27 15.02 -9.03
C VAL A 177 -13.66 14.52 -9.39
N ARG A 178 -14.04 14.62 -10.67
CA ARG A 178 -15.36 14.20 -11.19
C ARG A 178 -15.57 12.67 -11.25
N ARG A 179 -14.51 11.88 -11.25
CA ARG A 179 -14.60 10.42 -11.35
C ARG A 179 -15.28 9.84 -10.12
N ALA A 180 -16.30 9.00 -10.33
CA ALA A 180 -16.95 8.29 -9.24
C ALA A 180 -16.00 7.35 -8.49
N LYS A 181 -16.20 7.22 -7.17
CA LYS A 181 -15.52 6.19 -6.36
C LYS A 181 -16.07 4.82 -6.76
N PRO A 182 -15.20 3.82 -6.95
CA PRO A 182 -15.68 2.45 -7.18
C PRO A 182 -16.52 1.94 -6.02
N ARG A 183 -17.61 1.22 -6.34
CA ARG A 183 -18.49 0.60 -5.34
C ARG A 183 -17.70 -0.35 -4.43
N ARG A 184 -18.01 -0.33 -3.15
CA ARG A 184 -17.50 -1.27 -2.14
C ARG A 184 -18.57 -2.31 -1.83
N TRP A 185 -18.17 -3.44 -1.31
CA TRP A 185 -19.07 -4.41 -0.74
C TRP A 185 -19.80 -3.80 0.46
N SER A 186 -20.93 -4.39 0.84
CA SER A 186 -21.63 -4.02 2.07
C SER A 186 -20.89 -4.59 3.30
N VAL A 187 -21.27 -4.13 4.47
CA VAL A 187 -20.70 -4.63 5.73
C VAL A 187 -21.01 -6.13 5.87
N GLU A 188 -22.24 -6.50 5.59
CA GLU A 188 -22.75 -7.87 5.72
C GLU A 188 -22.00 -8.88 4.81
N SER A 189 -21.41 -8.37 3.72
CA SER A 189 -20.68 -9.21 2.77
C SER A 189 -19.26 -9.58 3.21
N VAL A 190 -18.70 -8.93 4.22
CA VAL A 190 -17.28 -9.08 4.59
C VAL A 190 -17.04 -9.03 6.11
N VAL A 191 -18.10 -8.89 6.90
CA VAL A 191 -18.02 -8.86 8.36
C VAL A 191 -18.81 -10.05 8.91
N PHE A 192 -18.15 -10.85 9.70
CA PHE A 192 -18.70 -12.02 10.38
C PHE A 192 -18.63 -11.79 11.89
N GLU A 193 -19.59 -12.31 12.64
CA GLU A 193 -19.60 -12.26 14.11
C GLU A 193 -18.96 -13.52 14.66
N ASP A 194 -18.07 -13.38 15.62
CA ASP A 194 -17.38 -14.42 16.38
C ASP A 194 -16.48 -15.37 15.56
N ALA A 195 -16.88 -15.77 14.35
CA ALA A 195 -16.14 -16.70 13.51
C ALA A 195 -16.37 -16.39 12.02
N TYR A 196 -15.43 -16.86 11.18
CA TYR A 196 -15.63 -16.85 9.73
C TYR A 196 -16.71 -17.87 9.38
N ASP A 197 -17.73 -17.41 8.65
CA ASP A 197 -18.79 -18.26 8.10
C ASP A 197 -18.60 -18.38 6.59
N GLU A 198 -18.48 -19.61 6.10
CA GLU A 198 -18.26 -19.89 4.67
C GLU A 198 -19.54 -19.59 3.88
N PRO A 199 -19.55 -18.55 3.02
CA PRO A 199 -20.74 -18.25 2.25
C PRO A 199 -21.05 -19.36 1.24
N ALA A 200 -22.34 -19.65 1.02
CA ALA A 200 -22.75 -20.59 0.00
C ALA A 200 -22.33 -20.14 -1.41
N ASP A 201 -22.10 -21.09 -2.32
CA ASP A 201 -21.66 -20.79 -3.70
C ASP A 201 -22.59 -19.78 -4.41
N SER A 202 -23.89 -19.85 -4.16
CA SER A 202 -24.88 -18.93 -4.71
C SER A 202 -24.68 -17.49 -4.21
N GLU A 203 -24.34 -17.33 -2.91
CA GLU A 203 -24.08 -16.02 -2.30
C GLU A 203 -22.78 -15.41 -2.83
N VAL A 204 -21.73 -16.23 -3.02
CA VAL A 204 -20.48 -15.80 -3.66
C VAL A 204 -20.72 -15.31 -5.08
N VAL A 205 -21.49 -16.05 -5.88
CA VAL A 205 -21.84 -15.68 -7.26
C VAL A 205 -22.63 -14.38 -7.28
N GLU A 206 -23.61 -14.22 -6.41
CA GLU A 206 -24.42 -13.00 -6.31
C GLU A 206 -23.55 -11.79 -5.91
N LEU A 207 -22.71 -11.94 -4.89
CA LEU A 207 -21.79 -10.90 -4.40
C LEU A 207 -20.85 -10.41 -5.51
N LEU A 208 -20.24 -11.34 -6.25
CA LEU A 208 -19.33 -11.01 -7.34
C LEU A 208 -20.08 -10.46 -8.56
N GLY A 209 -21.27 -10.99 -8.87
CA GLY A 209 -22.15 -10.51 -9.93
C GLY A 209 -22.62 -9.06 -9.73
N ALA A 210 -22.80 -8.65 -8.46
CA ALA A 210 -23.14 -7.26 -8.12
C ALA A 210 -22.10 -6.23 -8.57
N LYS A 211 -20.87 -6.63 -8.92
CA LYS A 211 -19.85 -5.77 -9.53
C LYS A 211 -20.07 -5.51 -11.02
N GLN A 212 -21.02 -6.18 -11.64
CA GLN A 212 -21.35 -6.05 -13.08
C GLN A 212 -20.12 -6.27 -13.99
N VAL A 213 -19.28 -7.27 -13.68
CA VAL A 213 -18.12 -7.65 -14.47
C VAL A 213 -18.27 -9.08 -14.97
N ASP A 214 -17.77 -9.34 -16.16
CA ASP A 214 -17.55 -10.72 -16.62
C ASP A 214 -16.44 -11.35 -15.75
N LEU A 215 -16.83 -12.30 -14.89
CA LEU A 215 -15.93 -12.94 -13.93
C LEU A 215 -14.83 -13.75 -14.61
N ALA A 216 -15.13 -14.40 -15.74
CA ALA A 216 -14.12 -15.17 -16.47
C ALA A 216 -13.07 -14.24 -17.09
N ALA A 217 -13.50 -13.16 -17.75
CA ALA A 217 -12.60 -12.15 -18.29
C ALA A 217 -11.83 -11.43 -17.17
N PHE A 218 -12.46 -11.18 -16.03
CA PHE A 218 -11.81 -10.55 -14.88
C PHE A 218 -10.74 -11.50 -14.29
N CYS A 219 -11.04 -12.78 -14.14
CA CYS A 219 -10.10 -13.81 -13.70
C CYS A 219 -8.88 -13.88 -14.63
N ALA A 220 -9.10 -13.98 -15.93
CA ALA A 220 -8.03 -14.03 -16.93
C ALA A 220 -7.12 -12.79 -16.84
N ARG A 221 -7.71 -11.61 -16.71
CA ARG A 221 -7.00 -10.32 -16.69
C ARG A 221 -6.30 -10.01 -15.36
N LYS A 222 -6.83 -10.47 -14.23
CA LYS A 222 -6.31 -10.10 -12.90
C LYS A 222 -5.64 -11.25 -12.18
N TRP A 223 -6.25 -12.43 -12.15
CA TRP A 223 -5.77 -13.56 -11.37
C TRP A 223 -4.74 -14.40 -12.15
N ASN A 224 -5.00 -14.64 -13.44
CA ASN A 224 -4.15 -15.45 -14.31
C ASN A 224 -3.18 -14.61 -15.17
N SER A 225 -3.06 -13.31 -14.90
CA SER A 225 -2.17 -12.42 -15.65
C SER A 225 -0.69 -12.71 -15.40
N GLY A 226 0.17 -12.26 -16.32
CA GLY A 226 1.63 -12.28 -16.12
C GLY A 226 2.04 -11.52 -14.86
N PHE A 227 1.41 -10.38 -14.59
CA PHE A 227 1.53 -9.59 -13.38
C PHE A 227 1.33 -10.43 -12.10
N SER A 228 0.20 -11.14 -12.00
CA SER A 228 -0.11 -11.94 -10.80
C SER A 228 0.90 -13.07 -10.57
N ARG A 229 1.37 -13.68 -11.65
CA ARG A 229 2.39 -14.75 -11.58
C ARG A 229 3.75 -14.21 -11.16
N GLU A 230 4.20 -13.07 -11.72
CA GLU A 230 5.45 -12.45 -11.33
C GLU A 230 5.40 -11.98 -9.88
N MET A 231 4.32 -11.36 -9.44
CA MET A 231 4.14 -10.99 -8.04
C MET A 231 4.27 -12.19 -7.11
N THR A 232 3.63 -13.31 -7.42
CA THR A 232 3.73 -14.55 -6.63
C THR A 232 5.17 -15.05 -6.56
N SER A 233 5.87 -15.07 -7.70
CA SER A 233 7.26 -15.50 -7.78
C SER A 233 8.20 -14.56 -7.01
N SER A 234 8.01 -13.26 -7.17
CA SER A 234 8.80 -12.21 -6.50
C SER A 234 8.63 -12.27 -4.99
N VAL A 235 7.39 -12.34 -4.50
CA VAL A 235 7.12 -12.47 -3.05
C VAL A 235 7.70 -13.76 -2.48
N ALA A 236 7.64 -14.88 -3.21
CA ALA A 236 8.29 -16.12 -2.78
C ALA A 236 9.81 -15.96 -2.62
N ARG A 237 10.47 -15.17 -3.48
CA ARG A 237 11.90 -14.82 -3.32
C ARG A 237 12.17 -13.95 -2.09
N ILE A 238 11.30 -12.97 -1.84
CA ILE A 238 11.37 -12.15 -0.61
C ILE A 238 11.30 -13.06 0.63
N LEU A 239 10.31 -13.94 0.69
CA LEU A 239 10.12 -14.84 1.84
C LEU A 239 11.30 -15.78 2.07
N LYS A 240 11.94 -16.26 0.99
CA LYS A 240 13.19 -17.04 1.12
C LYS A 240 14.31 -16.26 1.82
N GLY A 241 14.38 -14.94 1.64
CA GLY A 241 15.34 -14.09 2.33
C GLY A 241 15.13 -13.97 3.85
N PHE A 242 13.93 -14.39 4.33
CA PHE A 242 13.55 -14.46 5.74
C PHE A 242 13.39 -15.91 6.26
N ALA A 243 13.47 -16.91 5.40
CA ALA A 243 13.51 -18.29 5.84
C ALA A 243 14.92 -18.54 6.44
N SER A 244 15.01 -18.66 7.76
CA SER A 244 16.16 -19.29 8.37
C SER A 244 16.20 -20.75 7.92
N GLU A 245 17.36 -21.26 7.53
CA GLU A 245 17.57 -22.71 7.47
C GLU A 245 17.29 -23.25 8.88
N ALA A 246 16.17 -23.99 9.02
CA ALA A 246 15.78 -24.64 10.26
C ALA A 246 16.69 -25.85 10.52
#